data_7ea775753adc45a2730f1ae23a2b96b0
#
_entry.id   7ea775753adc45a2730f1ae23a2b96b0
#
_cell.length_a   1.000
_cell.length_b   1.000
_cell.length_c   1.000
_cell.angle_alpha   90.00
_cell.angle_beta   90.00
_cell.angle_gamma   90.00
#
_symmetry.space_group_name_H-M   'P 1'
#
loop_
_entity.id
_entity.type
_entity.pdbx_description
1 polymer ?
#
loop_
_entity_poly.entity_id
_entity_poly.type
_entity_poly.pdbx_seq_one_letter_code
_entity_poly.pdbx_strand_id
1 'polypeptide(L)'
;MEKIDYKDIRFGLALGHAAMDPASVPDFLTPGVFDAVEIPAECFLHGDYEFQRRLAACKFNVIRAGHLMAPDLTRNIPFLAENYRREFAEQAGEMVRTLAVNGVSGAFLGLDMRRILGDDEAEKAALEIVRRMTPVLFRENFELLIPYRIPFKTDRDIRTAPLAGRFMRGTLCPLVKLSLEIHPFEFKPEDDKSESLGLLGCEAHQAVLIYDADSGLHIAPTQFRPWAELLEKRFFRGPYLLCPRSIRNRMAIPEADLFAKMVSDLRNE
;
A
#
# COMPACT_ATOMS: atom_id res chain seq x y z
N MET A 1 24.12 7.41 -16.21
CA MET A 1 22.87 7.16 -15.46
C MET A 1 22.23 8.52 -15.28
N GLU A 2 21.02 8.72 -15.79
CA GLU A 2 20.29 9.95 -15.50
C GLU A 2 20.07 10.08 -13.99
N LYS A 3 20.34 11.26 -13.45
CA LYS A 3 20.12 11.54 -12.02
C LYS A 3 18.61 11.58 -11.80
N ILE A 4 18.11 10.87 -10.79
CA ILE A 4 16.69 10.91 -10.44
C ILE A 4 16.35 12.33 -9.97
N ASP A 5 15.30 12.92 -10.53
CA ASP A 5 14.74 14.16 -10.02
C ASP A 5 13.72 13.84 -8.91
N TYR A 6 14.11 14.06 -7.68
CA TYR A 6 13.26 13.80 -6.52
C TYR A 6 12.06 14.77 -6.40
N LYS A 7 12.03 15.85 -7.19
CA LYS A 7 10.88 16.78 -7.23
C LYS A 7 9.63 16.14 -7.81
N ASP A 8 9.83 15.21 -8.75
CA ASP A 8 8.73 14.49 -9.40
C ASP A 8 8.24 13.28 -8.58
N ILE A 9 8.99 12.90 -7.54
CA ILE A 9 8.60 11.77 -6.68
C ILE A 9 7.54 12.23 -5.69
N ARG A 10 6.45 11.45 -5.63
CA ARG A 10 5.37 11.64 -4.66
C ARG A 10 5.66 10.89 -3.38
N PHE A 11 5.57 11.60 -2.26
CA PHE A 11 5.78 11.05 -0.93
C PHE A 11 4.51 11.13 -0.09
N GLY A 12 4.37 10.21 0.87
CA GLY A 12 3.21 10.19 1.74
C GLY A 12 3.37 9.35 2.99
N LEU A 13 2.27 9.24 3.74
CA LEU A 13 2.18 8.46 4.97
C LEU A 13 1.19 7.31 4.80
N ALA A 14 1.55 6.12 5.29
CA ALA A 14 0.71 4.93 5.30
C ALA A 14 0.15 4.67 6.71
N LEU A 15 -0.80 5.49 7.15
CA LEU A 15 -1.39 5.43 8.49
C LEU A 15 -2.28 4.20 8.68
N GLY A 16 -2.97 3.75 7.62
CA GLY A 16 -3.78 2.54 7.63
C GLY A 16 -2.94 1.27 7.77
N HIS A 17 -1.79 1.21 7.09
CA HIS A 17 -0.82 0.12 7.23
C HIS A 17 -0.21 0.06 8.63
N ALA A 18 -0.02 1.21 9.27
CA ALA A 18 0.45 1.32 10.64
C ALA A 18 -0.59 0.89 11.68
N ALA A 19 -1.79 0.49 11.26
CA ALA A 19 -2.93 0.17 12.13
C ALA A 19 -3.18 1.27 13.18
N MET A 20 -3.15 2.52 12.73
CA MET A 20 -3.25 3.68 13.60
C MET A 20 -4.65 3.80 14.18
N ASP A 21 -4.75 4.25 15.43
CA ASP A 21 -6.03 4.62 16.03
C ASP A 21 -6.67 5.75 15.19
N PRO A 22 -7.89 5.57 14.64
CA PRO A 22 -8.58 6.58 13.88
C PRO A 22 -8.66 7.96 14.56
N ALA A 23 -8.79 8.00 15.88
CA ALA A 23 -8.83 9.24 16.66
C ALA A 23 -7.51 10.04 16.61
N SER A 24 -6.38 9.37 16.35
CA SER A 24 -5.05 10.00 16.26
C SER A 24 -4.70 10.46 14.85
N VAL A 25 -5.41 10.01 13.82
CA VAL A 25 -5.11 10.33 12.41
C VAL A 25 -5.07 11.83 12.12
N PRO A 26 -6.00 12.67 12.66
CA PRO A 26 -5.97 14.10 12.40
C PRO A 26 -4.66 14.81 12.77
N ASP A 27 -3.90 14.29 13.74
CA ASP A 27 -2.65 14.89 14.18
C ASP A 27 -1.52 14.74 13.18
N PHE A 28 -1.63 13.80 12.24
CA PHE A 28 -0.67 13.54 11.15
C PHE A 28 -1.02 14.25 9.84
N LEU A 29 -2.19 14.86 9.76
CA LEU A 29 -2.63 15.57 8.56
C LEU A 29 -2.03 16.98 8.52
N THR A 30 -0.83 17.09 7.93
CA THR A 30 -0.10 18.37 7.82
C THR A 30 -0.11 18.86 6.36
N PRO A 31 -0.69 20.06 6.10
CA PRO A 31 -0.77 20.61 4.77
C PRO A 31 0.61 20.86 4.12
N GLY A 32 0.74 20.53 2.84
CA GLY A 32 1.84 20.93 2.00
C GLY A 32 3.14 20.14 2.14
N VAL A 33 3.17 19.11 3.00
CA VAL A 33 4.37 18.27 3.19
C VAL A 33 4.35 17.05 2.30
N PHE A 34 3.22 16.35 2.27
CA PHE A 34 3.06 15.09 1.56
C PHE A 34 2.07 15.20 0.40
N ASP A 35 2.30 14.41 -0.64
CA ASP A 35 1.46 14.36 -1.84
C ASP A 35 0.39 13.28 -1.74
N ALA A 36 0.62 12.27 -0.89
CA ALA A 36 -0.23 11.11 -0.75
C ALA A 36 -0.45 10.74 0.72
N VAL A 37 -1.58 10.11 1.01
CA VAL A 37 -1.87 9.56 2.33
C VAL A 37 -2.70 8.27 2.21
N GLU A 38 -2.42 7.31 3.07
CA GLU A 38 -3.24 6.14 3.30
C GLU A 38 -3.76 6.19 4.73
N ILE A 39 -5.07 6.11 4.88
CA ILE A 39 -5.79 6.37 6.13
C ILE A 39 -6.61 5.11 6.48
N PRO A 40 -6.74 4.74 7.76
CA PRO A 40 -7.67 3.66 8.15
C PRO A 40 -9.07 3.88 7.56
N ALA A 41 -9.66 2.85 6.97
CA ALA A 41 -10.97 2.97 6.30
C ALA A 41 -12.06 3.44 7.26
N GLU A 42 -11.96 3.09 8.52
CA GLU A 42 -12.87 3.47 9.60
C GLU A 42 -13.03 4.98 9.76
N CYS A 43 -11.97 5.76 9.49
CA CYS A 43 -12.03 7.24 9.55
C CYS A 43 -13.05 7.84 8.59
N PHE A 44 -13.32 7.16 7.47
CA PHE A 44 -14.29 7.61 6.47
C PHE A 44 -15.72 7.16 6.78
N LEU A 45 -15.89 6.13 7.61
CA LEU A 45 -17.18 5.55 7.92
C LEU A 45 -17.92 6.32 9.03
N HIS A 46 -17.18 6.96 9.92
CA HIS A 46 -17.75 7.61 11.11
C HIS A 46 -18.02 9.10 10.96
N GLY A 47 -17.68 9.71 9.82
CA GLY A 47 -18.11 11.06 9.44
C GLY A 47 -17.64 12.18 10.38
N ASP A 48 -16.48 12.06 11.01
CA ASP A 48 -15.92 13.10 11.87
C ASP A 48 -15.62 14.37 11.04
N TYR A 49 -16.33 15.46 11.39
CA TYR A 49 -16.20 16.75 10.71
C TYR A 49 -14.78 17.31 10.81
N GLU A 50 -14.12 17.21 11.95
CA GLU A 50 -12.76 17.72 12.15
C GLU A 50 -11.76 16.97 11.28
N PHE A 51 -11.89 15.64 11.20
CA PHE A 51 -11.09 14.81 10.30
C PHE A 51 -11.28 15.25 8.84
N GLN A 52 -12.52 15.38 8.38
CA GLN A 52 -12.81 15.77 6.99
C GLN A 52 -12.26 17.18 6.68
N ARG A 53 -12.39 18.12 7.61
CA ARG A 53 -11.87 19.48 7.48
C ARG A 53 -10.34 19.48 7.35
N ARG A 54 -9.62 18.74 8.18
CA ARG A 54 -8.16 18.63 8.13
C ARG A 54 -7.70 17.94 6.86
N LEU A 55 -8.33 16.84 6.49
CA LEU A 55 -8.03 16.11 5.26
C LEU A 55 -8.15 17.02 4.02
N ALA A 56 -9.24 17.76 3.92
CA ALA A 56 -9.45 18.70 2.82
C ALA A 56 -8.41 19.83 2.79
N ALA A 57 -7.95 20.30 3.95
CA ALA A 57 -6.92 21.35 4.05
C ALA A 57 -5.55 20.86 3.54
N CYS A 58 -5.24 19.57 3.63
CA CYS A 58 -3.96 19.01 3.19
C CYS A 58 -3.79 18.95 1.66
N LYS A 59 -4.89 18.92 0.89
CA LYS A 59 -4.88 18.88 -0.57
C LYS A 59 -4.02 17.74 -1.15
N PHE A 60 -4.11 16.55 -0.57
CA PHE A 60 -3.40 15.39 -1.10
C PHE A 60 -3.81 15.09 -2.54
N ASN A 61 -2.85 14.77 -3.39
CA ASN A 61 -3.08 14.32 -4.76
C ASN A 61 -3.61 12.88 -4.81
N VAL A 62 -3.24 12.07 -3.81
CA VAL A 62 -3.64 10.68 -3.69
C VAL A 62 -4.11 10.41 -2.27
N ILE A 63 -5.38 10.03 -2.13
CA ILE A 63 -5.96 9.57 -0.86
C ILE A 63 -6.36 8.12 -1.04
N ARG A 64 -5.83 7.25 -0.19
CA ARG A 64 -6.15 5.82 -0.15
C ARG A 64 -6.65 5.43 1.22
N ALA A 65 -7.49 4.40 1.25
CA ALA A 65 -7.88 3.78 2.50
C ALA A 65 -6.97 2.57 2.80
N GLY A 66 -6.84 2.23 4.06
CA GLY A 66 -6.28 0.98 4.51
C GLY A 66 -7.10 -0.23 4.04
N HIS A 67 -7.07 -1.31 4.80
CA HIS A 67 -7.80 -2.52 4.41
C HIS A 67 -9.30 -2.28 4.34
N LEU A 68 -9.93 -2.75 3.25
CA LEU A 68 -11.37 -2.59 3.04
C LEU A 68 -12.20 -3.23 4.17
N MET A 69 -11.79 -4.39 4.65
CA MET A 69 -12.51 -5.10 5.71
C MET A 69 -11.56 -5.80 6.69
N ALA A 70 -10.80 -6.78 6.22
CA ALA A 70 -9.88 -7.53 7.05
C ALA A 70 -8.44 -7.41 6.53
N PRO A 71 -7.45 -7.28 7.42
CA PRO A 71 -6.04 -7.18 7.01
C PRO A 71 -5.53 -8.41 6.26
N ASP A 72 -6.10 -9.58 6.53
CA ASP A 72 -5.72 -10.83 5.87
C ASP A 72 -6.91 -11.77 5.75
N LEU A 73 -7.56 -11.75 4.59
CA LEU A 73 -8.70 -12.62 4.26
C LEU A 73 -8.31 -14.09 4.16
N THR A 74 -7.07 -14.36 3.81
CA THR A 74 -6.58 -15.74 3.59
C THR A 74 -6.46 -16.53 4.88
N ARG A 75 -6.48 -15.87 6.04
CA ARG A 75 -6.53 -16.53 7.35
C ARG A 75 -7.91 -17.03 7.74
N ASN A 76 -8.94 -16.56 7.08
CA ASN A 76 -10.30 -16.97 7.38
C ASN A 76 -10.58 -18.35 6.78
N ILE A 77 -10.95 -19.32 7.60
CA ILE A 77 -11.35 -20.66 7.15
C ILE A 77 -12.44 -20.63 6.07
N PRO A 78 -13.45 -19.72 6.14
CA PRO A 78 -14.47 -19.60 5.10
C PRO A 78 -13.99 -19.02 3.77
N PHE A 79 -12.75 -18.55 3.64
CA PHE A 79 -12.24 -17.92 2.41
C PHE A 79 -12.48 -18.75 1.15
N LEU A 80 -12.37 -20.08 1.24
CA LEU A 80 -12.63 -20.99 0.12
C LEU A 80 -14.13 -21.25 -0.14
N ALA A 81 -15.02 -20.89 0.78
CA ALA A 81 -16.45 -21.07 0.61
C ALA A 81 -17.05 -20.00 -0.33
N GLU A 82 -17.83 -20.45 -1.33
CA GLU A 82 -18.42 -19.56 -2.33
C GLU A 82 -19.35 -18.50 -1.70
N ASN A 83 -20.18 -18.89 -0.75
CA ASN A 83 -21.09 -17.97 -0.06
C ASN A 83 -20.32 -16.83 0.60
N TYR A 84 -19.24 -17.16 1.31
CA TYR A 84 -18.41 -16.16 1.96
C TYR A 84 -17.80 -15.20 0.94
N ARG A 85 -17.26 -15.69 -0.17
CA ARG A 85 -16.66 -14.83 -1.21
C ARG A 85 -17.67 -13.89 -1.83
N ARG A 86 -18.90 -14.37 -2.05
CA ARG A 86 -19.98 -13.52 -2.56
C ARG A 86 -20.35 -12.43 -1.58
N GLU A 87 -20.67 -12.76 -0.35
CA GLU A 87 -21.04 -11.81 0.70
C GLU A 87 -19.92 -10.80 0.95
N PHE A 88 -18.67 -11.27 1.00
CA PHE A 88 -17.51 -10.40 1.14
C PHE A 88 -17.42 -9.40 -0.02
N ALA A 89 -17.53 -9.85 -1.26
CA ALA A 89 -17.43 -8.98 -2.44
C ALA A 89 -18.57 -7.93 -2.47
N GLU A 90 -19.77 -8.28 -2.02
CA GLU A 90 -20.90 -7.36 -1.88
C GLU A 90 -20.61 -6.29 -0.84
N GLN A 91 -20.20 -6.67 0.38
CA GLN A 91 -19.87 -5.74 1.47
C GLN A 91 -18.68 -4.84 1.12
N ALA A 92 -17.61 -5.42 0.54
CA ALA A 92 -16.46 -4.65 0.07
C ALA A 92 -16.87 -3.67 -1.04
N GLY A 93 -17.80 -4.04 -1.91
CA GLY A 93 -18.36 -3.16 -2.93
C GLY A 93 -19.12 -1.96 -2.35
N GLU A 94 -19.89 -2.14 -1.29
CA GLU A 94 -20.54 -1.03 -0.57
C GLU A 94 -19.49 -0.09 0.04
N MET A 95 -18.46 -0.66 0.66
CA MET A 95 -17.38 0.13 1.23
C MET A 95 -16.65 0.94 0.16
N VAL A 96 -16.36 0.37 -1.00
CA VAL A 96 -15.76 1.09 -2.15
C VAL A 96 -16.60 2.31 -2.51
N ARG A 97 -17.95 2.18 -2.61
CA ARG A 97 -18.83 3.30 -2.91
C ARG A 97 -18.72 4.39 -1.85
N THR A 98 -18.78 4.01 -0.57
CA THR A 98 -18.66 4.95 0.55
C THR A 98 -17.32 5.69 0.53
N LEU A 99 -16.23 4.99 0.29
CA LEU A 99 -14.90 5.57 0.21
C LEU A 99 -14.76 6.51 -1.00
N ALA A 100 -15.25 6.10 -2.16
CA ALA A 100 -15.18 6.91 -3.38
C ALA A 100 -15.93 8.25 -3.24
N VAL A 101 -17.11 8.26 -2.61
CA VAL A 101 -17.86 9.51 -2.30
C VAL A 101 -17.06 10.44 -1.38
N ASN A 102 -16.20 9.91 -0.52
CA ASN A 102 -15.29 10.68 0.34
C ASN A 102 -13.97 11.07 -0.35
N GLY A 103 -13.86 10.90 -1.66
CA GLY A 103 -12.66 11.30 -2.42
C GLY A 103 -11.49 10.32 -2.32
N VAL A 104 -11.70 9.14 -1.78
CA VAL A 104 -10.69 8.08 -1.72
C VAL A 104 -10.55 7.42 -3.09
N SER A 105 -9.32 7.32 -3.59
CA SER A 105 -9.04 6.79 -4.94
C SER A 105 -8.73 5.29 -4.97
N GLY A 106 -8.52 4.65 -3.81
CA GLY A 106 -8.21 3.23 -3.73
C GLY A 106 -8.10 2.74 -2.29
N ALA A 107 -8.12 1.42 -2.13
CA ALA A 107 -7.97 0.76 -0.82
C ALA A 107 -7.33 -0.62 -0.96
N PHE A 108 -6.88 -1.17 0.17
CA PHE A 108 -6.26 -2.48 0.21
C PHE A 108 -7.26 -3.61 0.30
N LEU A 109 -7.05 -4.64 -0.49
CA LEU A 109 -7.62 -5.96 -0.29
C LEU A 109 -6.60 -6.83 0.46
N GLY A 110 -6.93 -7.25 1.65
CA GLY A 110 -6.04 -8.03 2.52
C GLY A 110 -5.85 -9.47 2.02
N LEU A 111 -5.05 -9.64 0.98
CA LEU A 111 -4.64 -10.94 0.46
C LEU A 111 -3.17 -11.18 0.78
N ASP A 112 -2.86 -12.17 1.61
CA ASP A 112 -1.46 -12.62 1.77
C ASP A 112 -1.04 -13.43 0.55
N MET A 113 -0.36 -12.76 -0.38
CA MET A 113 0.10 -13.36 -1.64
C MET A 113 0.97 -14.60 -1.42
N ARG A 114 1.72 -14.69 -0.31
CA ARG A 114 2.54 -15.87 0.00
C ARG A 114 1.74 -17.12 0.32
N ARG A 115 0.48 -16.94 0.75
CA ARG A 115 -0.45 -18.06 1.02
C ARG A 115 -1.25 -18.46 -0.20
N ILE A 116 -1.48 -17.51 -1.10
CA ILE A 116 -2.27 -17.71 -2.31
C ILE A 116 -1.42 -18.33 -3.41
N LEU A 117 -0.24 -17.75 -3.65
CA LEU A 117 0.60 -18.14 -4.78
C LEU A 117 1.12 -19.57 -4.63
N GLY A 118 0.78 -20.40 -5.62
CA GLY A 118 1.14 -21.83 -5.65
C GLY A 118 0.10 -22.76 -5.02
N ASP A 119 -1.04 -22.21 -4.58
CA ASP A 119 -2.24 -22.97 -4.20
C ASP A 119 -3.36 -22.63 -5.18
N ASP A 120 -3.71 -23.57 -6.06
CA ASP A 120 -4.66 -23.35 -7.15
C ASP A 120 -6.07 -23.01 -6.65
N GLU A 121 -6.50 -23.55 -5.50
CA GLU A 121 -7.80 -23.27 -4.93
C GLU A 121 -7.83 -21.86 -4.32
N ALA A 122 -6.80 -21.50 -3.56
CA ALA A 122 -6.68 -20.18 -2.98
C ALA A 122 -6.53 -19.08 -4.06
N GLU A 123 -5.77 -19.36 -5.12
CA GLU A 123 -5.61 -18.43 -6.26
C GLU A 123 -6.95 -18.21 -6.98
N LYS A 124 -7.71 -19.28 -7.26
CA LYS A 124 -9.05 -19.20 -7.84
C LYS A 124 -10.02 -18.42 -6.96
N ALA A 125 -10.01 -18.67 -5.66
CA ALA A 125 -10.86 -17.97 -4.69
C ALA A 125 -10.58 -16.48 -4.66
N ALA A 126 -9.30 -16.09 -4.63
CA ALA A 126 -8.88 -14.70 -4.66
C ALA A 126 -9.28 -14.00 -5.98
N LEU A 127 -9.05 -14.64 -7.12
CA LEU A 127 -9.44 -14.12 -8.42
C LEU A 127 -10.97 -13.97 -8.53
N GLU A 128 -11.75 -14.86 -7.94
CA GLU A 128 -13.21 -14.74 -7.93
C GLU A 128 -13.67 -13.51 -7.16
N ILE A 129 -13.12 -13.23 -5.97
CA ILE A 129 -13.42 -12.02 -5.19
C ILE A 129 -13.15 -10.77 -6.05
N VAL A 130 -11.96 -10.69 -6.63
CA VAL A 130 -11.56 -9.57 -7.47
C VAL A 130 -12.52 -9.37 -8.65
N ARG A 131 -12.88 -10.46 -9.35
CA ARG A 131 -13.81 -10.39 -10.49
C ARG A 131 -15.20 -9.92 -10.07
N ARG A 132 -15.70 -10.36 -8.93
CA ARG A 132 -17.00 -9.89 -8.40
C ARG A 132 -16.98 -8.40 -8.04
N MET A 133 -15.82 -7.88 -7.60
CA MET A 133 -15.64 -6.45 -7.31
C MET A 133 -15.42 -5.60 -8.58
N THR A 134 -14.93 -6.17 -9.66
CA THR A 134 -14.56 -5.44 -10.88
C THR A 134 -15.63 -4.44 -11.36
N PRO A 135 -16.93 -4.75 -11.40
CA PRO A 135 -17.96 -3.79 -11.85
C PRO A 135 -18.04 -2.53 -10.98
N VAL A 136 -17.90 -2.65 -9.65
CA VAL A 136 -17.91 -1.49 -8.76
C VAL A 136 -16.63 -0.69 -8.88
N LEU A 137 -15.48 -1.34 -9.03
CA LEU A 137 -14.20 -0.68 -9.22
C LEU A 137 -14.22 0.21 -10.47
N PHE A 138 -14.74 -0.29 -11.60
CA PHE A 138 -14.87 0.51 -12.82
C PHE A 138 -15.85 1.67 -12.69
N ARG A 139 -17.00 1.43 -12.05
CA ARG A 139 -18.03 2.47 -11.88
C ARG A 139 -17.52 3.62 -11.03
N GLU A 140 -16.80 3.32 -9.95
CA GLU A 140 -16.29 4.33 -9.01
C GLU A 140 -14.88 4.84 -9.41
N ASN A 141 -14.27 4.31 -10.49
CA ASN A 141 -12.87 4.55 -10.86
C ASN A 141 -11.92 4.36 -9.67
N PHE A 142 -12.07 3.25 -8.96
CA PHE A 142 -11.44 2.97 -7.69
C PHE A 142 -10.37 1.89 -7.81
N GLU A 143 -9.16 2.15 -7.30
CA GLU A 143 -8.06 1.19 -7.33
C GLU A 143 -8.16 0.18 -6.18
N LEU A 144 -8.03 -1.10 -6.50
CA LEU A 144 -7.90 -2.16 -5.51
C LEU A 144 -6.44 -2.57 -5.40
N LEU A 145 -5.84 -2.29 -4.25
CA LEU A 145 -4.43 -2.54 -3.99
C LEU A 145 -4.23 -3.89 -3.31
N ILE A 146 -3.36 -4.71 -3.86
CA ILE A 146 -2.97 -6.00 -3.28
C ILE A 146 -1.57 -5.85 -2.69
N PRO A 147 -1.38 -6.01 -1.37
CA PRO A 147 -0.09 -5.89 -0.74
C PRO A 147 0.82 -7.05 -1.17
N TYR A 148 2.02 -6.72 -1.60
CA TYR A 148 3.06 -7.68 -1.92
C TYR A 148 4.33 -7.32 -1.16
N ARG A 149 4.67 -8.16 -0.18
CA ARG A 149 5.91 -8.02 0.56
C ARG A 149 7.07 -8.47 -0.32
N ILE A 150 8.04 -7.59 -0.51
CA ILE A 150 9.28 -7.92 -1.21
C ILE A 150 9.98 -9.04 -0.46
N PRO A 151 10.31 -10.14 -1.16
CA PRO A 151 10.80 -11.34 -0.53
C PRO A 151 12.12 -11.11 0.21
N PHE A 152 12.19 -11.69 1.39
CA PHE A 152 13.43 -11.90 2.09
C PHE A 152 14.17 -13.10 1.47
N LYS A 153 15.46 -13.15 1.61
CA LYS A 153 16.53 -14.07 1.19
C LYS A 153 16.21 -15.59 1.10
N THR A 154 14.96 -16.03 1.03
CA THR A 154 14.64 -17.46 0.95
C THR A 154 14.34 -17.86 -0.50
N ASP A 155 14.78 -19.07 -0.91
CA ASP A 155 14.51 -19.63 -2.24
C ASP A 155 12.99 -19.68 -2.58
N ARG A 156 12.14 -19.78 -1.56
CA ARG A 156 10.69 -19.75 -1.71
C ARG A 156 10.20 -18.39 -2.21
N ASP A 157 10.81 -17.33 -1.73
CA ASP A 157 10.43 -15.97 -2.03
C ASP A 157 10.81 -15.57 -3.47
N ILE A 158 11.94 -16.05 -3.98
CA ILE A 158 12.40 -15.81 -5.36
C ILE A 158 11.40 -16.33 -6.40
N ARG A 159 10.67 -17.40 -6.07
CA ARG A 159 9.69 -18.03 -6.97
C ARG A 159 8.34 -17.31 -6.98
N THR A 160 8.04 -16.46 -6.00
CA THR A 160 6.72 -15.85 -5.86
C THR A 160 6.51 -14.64 -6.78
N ALA A 161 7.54 -13.90 -7.16
CA ALA A 161 7.36 -12.72 -8.01
C ALA A 161 6.80 -13.04 -9.42
N PRO A 162 7.28 -14.06 -10.15
CA PRO A 162 6.65 -14.47 -11.41
C PRO A 162 5.20 -14.92 -11.24
N LEU A 163 4.90 -15.59 -10.11
CA LEU A 163 3.54 -16.02 -9.77
C LEU A 163 2.64 -14.82 -9.46
N ALA A 164 3.14 -13.82 -8.72
CA ALA A 164 2.42 -12.59 -8.46
C ALA A 164 2.08 -11.84 -9.76
N GLY A 165 3.02 -11.71 -10.69
CA GLY A 165 2.77 -11.13 -12.00
C GLY A 165 1.72 -11.94 -12.81
N ARG A 166 1.75 -13.28 -12.73
CA ARG A 166 0.73 -14.14 -13.34
C ARG A 166 -0.65 -13.90 -12.71
N PHE A 167 -0.71 -13.86 -11.38
CA PHE A 167 -1.95 -13.58 -10.66
C PHE A 167 -2.54 -12.22 -11.07
N MET A 168 -1.72 -11.16 -11.09
CA MET A 168 -2.16 -9.82 -11.47
C MET A 168 -2.76 -9.81 -12.88
N ARG A 169 -2.12 -10.45 -13.85
CA ARG A 169 -2.69 -10.62 -15.20
C ARG A 169 -3.99 -11.43 -15.19
N GLY A 170 -4.11 -12.41 -14.30
CA GLY A 170 -5.32 -13.23 -14.12
C GLY A 170 -6.54 -12.47 -13.58
N THR A 171 -6.34 -11.30 -12.96
CA THR A 171 -7.44 -10.45 -12.48
C THR A 171 -8.25 -9.86 -13.62
N LEU A 172 -7.65 -9.65 -14.79
CA LEU A 172 -8.24 -9.01 -15.99
C LEU A 172 -8.84 -7.63 -15.68
N CYS A 173 -8.39 -6.97 -14.63
CA CYS A 173 -8.90 -5.67 -14.21
C CYS A 173 -7.73 -4.67 -14.05
N PRO A 174 -7.64 -3.63 -14.87
CA PRO A 174 -6.56 -2.65 -14.80
C PRO A 174 -6.60 -1.77 -13.55
N LEU A 175 -7.69 -1.79 -12.79
CA LEU A 175 -7.82 -1.09 -11.51
C LEU A 175 -7.32 -1.91 -10.32
N VAL A 176 -6.93 -3.17 -10.55
CA VAL A 176 -6.26 -3.98 -9.52
C VAL A 176 -4.76 -3.80 -9.68
N LYS A 177 -4.10 -3.36 -8.62
CA LYS A 177 -2.70 -2.97 -8.63
C LYS A 177 -1.94 -3.58 -7.46
N LEU A 178 -0.62 -3.67 -7.59
CA LEU A 178 0.24 -4.06 -6.47
C LEU A 178 0.61 -2.85 -5.62
N SER A 179 0.68 -3.07 -4.30
CA SER A 179 1.37 -2.21 -3.36
C SER A 179 2.59 -2.96 -2.85
N LEU A 180 3.78 -2.47 -3.16
CA LEU A 180 5.01 -3.09 -2.70
C LEU A 180 5.25 -2.75 -1.24
N GLU A 181 5.42 -3.75 -0.39
CA GLU A 181 5.87 -3.60 0.99
C GLU A 181 7.38 -3.79 1.05
N ILE A 182 8.11 -2.74 1.39
CA ILE A 182 9.56 -2.69 1.45
C ILE A 182 10.00 -2.57 2.91
N HIS A 183 10.93 -3.42 3.33
CA HIS A 183 11.55 -3.36 4.65
C HIS A 183 13.01 -2.90 4.51
N PRO A 184 13.27 -1.57 4.49
CA PRO A 184 14.56 -1.01 4.05
C PRO A 184 15.74 -1.35 4.96
N PHE A 185 15.48 -1.78 6.19
CA PHE A 185 16.52 -2.21 7.15
C PHE A 185 16.78 -3.73 7.15
N GLU A 186 15.85 -4.50 6.57
CA GLU A 186 15.93 -5.95 6.55
C GLU A 186 16.44 -6.48 5.20
N PHE A 187 16.22 -5.71 4.14
CA PHE A 187 16.58 -6.08 2.76
C PHE A 187 17.23 -4.89 2.05
N LYS A 188 18.26 -5.17 1.27
CA LYS A 188 18.94 -4.18 0.44
C LYS A 188 18.66 -4.45 -1.05
N PRO A 189 18.57 -3.39 -1.90
CA PRO A 189 18.36 -3.57 -3.32
C PRO A 189 19.38 -4.51 -4.01
N GLU A 190 20.63 -4.52 -3.53
CA GLU A 190 21.69 -5.39 -4.05
C GLU A 190 21.43 -6.88 -3.76
N ASP A 191 20.58 -7.19 -2.81
CA ASP A 191 20.19 -8.57 -2.46
C ASP A 191 19.17 -9.15 -3.46
N ASP A 192 18.54 -8.34 -4.33
CA ASP A 192 17.61 -8.80 -5.37
C ASP A 192 18.35 -9.43 -6.58
N LYS A 193 18.94 -10.59 -6.34
CA LYS A 193 19.65 -11.35 -7.38
C LYS A 193 18.72 -11.95 -8.44
N SER A 194 17.41 -11.96 -8.19
CA SER A 194 16.43 -12.65 -9.04
C SER A 194 15.75 -11.72 -10.05
N GLU A 195 16.09 -10.44 -10.05
CA GLU A 195 15.35 -9.42 -10.81
C GLU A 195 13.84 -9.40 -10.54
N SER A 196 13.43 -9.96 -9.41
CA SER A 196 12.01 -10.10 -9.03
C SER A 196 11.27 -8.77 -9.04
N LEU A 197 11.95 -7.72 -8.57
CA LEU A 197 11.41 -6.37 -8.57
C LEU A 197 11.22 -5.82 -9.99
N GLY A 198 12.02 -6.29 -10.95
CA GLY A 198 11.87 -5.94 -12.36
C GLY A 198 10.56 -6.41 -12.97
N LEU A 199 10.08 -7.56 -12.52
CA LEU A 199 8.83 -8.15 -13.00
C LEU A 199 7.59 -7.46 -12.39
N LEU A 200 7.75 -6.78 -11.27
CA LEU A 200 6.64 -6.21 -10.51
C LEU A 200 6.59 -4.67 -10.55
N GLY A 201 7.68 -4.02 -10.96
CA GLY A 201 7.77 -2.57 -10.91
C GLY A 201 6.71 -1.85 -11.74
N CYS A 202 6.37 -2.37 -12.93
CA CYS A 202 5.32 -1.80 -13.77
C CYS A 202 3.89 -2.09 -13.30
N GLU A 203 3.69 -3.13 -12.48
CA GLU A 203 2.40 -3.51 -11.89
C GLU A 203 2.14 -2.79 -10.56
N ALA A 204 3.17 -2.19 -9.98
CA ALA A 204 3.08 -1.53 -8.69
C ALA A 204 2.59 -0.08 -8.82
N HIS A 205 1.61 0.29 -8.00
CA HIS A 205 1.05 1.64 -7.94
C HIS A 205 1.42 2.42 -6.68
N GLN A 206 2.07 1.78 -5.73
CA GLN A 206 2.72 2.44 -4.61
C GLN A 206 3.80 1.54 -4.00
N ALA A 207 4.72 2.15 -3.26
CA ALA A 207 5.69 1.47 -2.43
C ALA A 207 5.54 1.94 -0.98
N VAL A 208 5.38 1.01 -0.05
CA VAL A 208 5.25 1.30 1.37
C VAL A 208 6.54 0.90 2.06
N LEU A 209 7.23 1.87 2.63
CA LEU A 209 8.47 1.68 3.39
C LEU A 209 8.10 1.36 4.84
N ILE A 210 8.23 0.09 5.22
CA ILE A 210 7.82 -0.42 6.53
C ILE A 210 9.06 -0.61 7.42
N TYR A 211 9.04 -0.07 8.62
CA TYR A 211 10.10 -0.27 9.60
C TYR A 211 9.57 -0.23 11.03
N ASP A 212 10.36 -0.75 11.96
CA ASP A 212 10.06 -0.72 13.38
C ASP A 212 10.56 0.59 13.99
N ALA A 213 9.63 1.49 14.30
CA ALA A 213 9.93 2.78 14.91
C ALA A 213 10.49 2.63 16.34
N ASP A 214 10.15 1.55 17.05
CA ASP A 214 10.66 1.28 18.41
C ASP A 214 12.12 0.86 18.41
N SER A 215 12.69 0.50 17.26
CA SER A 215 14.11 0.15 17.10
C SER A 215 15.05 1.35 17.16
N GLY A 216 14.53 2.58 17.18
CA GLY A 216 15.31 3.81 17.08
C GLY A 216 15.93 4.05 15.70
N LEU A 217 15.51 3.27 14.69
CA LEU A 217 15.94 3.45 13.30
C LEU A 217 15.00 4.43 12.60
N HIS A 218 15.58 5.31 11.79
CA HIS A 218 14.85 6.28 10.97
C HIS A 218 15.24 6.14 9.51
N ILE A 219 14.29 6.31 8.61
CA ILE A 219 14.58 6.32 7.18
C ILE A 219 15.27 7.63 6.84
N ALA A 220 16.51 7.53 6.38
CA ALA A 220 17.31 8.65 5.88
C ALA A 220 17.49 8.53 4.34
N PRO A 221 17.97 9.58 3.66
CA PRO A 221 18.26 9.52 2.21
C PRO A 221 19.11 8.31 1.80
N THR A 222 20.05 7.91 2.62
CA THR A 222 20.94 6.76 2.36
C THR A 222 20.22 5.42 2.30
N GLN A 223 19.13 5.24 3.04
CA GLN A 223 18.29 4.04 2.97
C GLN A 223 17.26 4.13 1.84
N PHE A 224 16.77 5.35 1.54
CA PHE A 224 15.73 5.54 0.54
C PHE A 224 16.25 5.49 -0.90
N ARG A 225 17.36 6.19 -1.20
CA ARG A 225 17.89 6.34 -2.57
C ARG A 225 18.09 5.02 -3.32
N PRO A 226 18.71 3.97 -2.75
CA PRO A 226 18.90 2.72 -3.45
C PRO A 226 17.58 2.09 -3.92
N TRP A 227 16.51 2.24 -3.11
CA TRP A 227 15.17 1.77 -3.46
C TRP A 227 14.52 2.58 -4.57
N ALA A 228 14.60 3.92 -4.46
CA ALA A 228 14.09 4.80 -5.50
C ALA A 228 14.78 4.54 -6.85
N GLU A 229 16.12 4.43 -6.86
CA GLU A 229 16.89 4.13 -8.05
C GLU A 229 16.52 2.78 -8.67
N LEU A 230 16.30 1.75 -7.86
CA LEU A 230 15.89 0.44 -8.33
C LEU A 230 14.50 0.48 -8.97
N LEU A 231 13.53 1.07 -8.27
CA LEU A 231 12.14 1.11 -8.71
C LEU A 231 11.93 2.02 -9.93
N GLU A 232 12.59 3.20 -9.97
CA GLU A 232 12.55 4.11 -11.13
C GLU A 232 13.10 3.44 -12.40
N LYS A 233 14.18 2.67 -12.30
CA LYS A 233 14.70 1.86 -13.41
C LYS A 233 13.71 0.83 -13.93
N ARG A 234 12.69 0.49 -13.14
CA ARG A 234 11.63 -0.48 -13.45
C ARG A 234 10.30 0.19 -13.78
N PHE A 235 10.34 1.48 -14.13
CA PHE A 235 9.17 2.27 -14.52
C PHE A 235 8.11 2.46 -13.42
N PHE A 236 8.50 2.33 -12.17
CA PHE A 236 7.60 2.68 -11.06
C PHE A 236 7.30 4.18 -11.09
N ARG A 237 6.02 4.54 -10.93
CA ARG A 237 5.54 5.94 -10.95
C ARG A 237 4.57 6.22 -9.80
N GLY A 238 4.46 5.30 -8.87
CA GLY A 238 3.60 5.44 -7.70
C GLY A 238 4.21 6.32 -6.60
N PRO A 239 3.43 6.68 -5.57
CA PRO A 239 3.96 7.33 -4.39
C PRO A 239 4.76 6.36 -3.51
N TYR A 240 5.73 6.93 -2.79
CA TYR A 240 6.44 6.25 -1.71
C TYR A 240 5.80 6.66 -0.38
N LEU A 241 5.26 5.71 0.35
CA LEU A 241 4.60 5.93 1.63
C LEU A 241 5.46 5.43 2.78
N LEU A 242 5.57 6.22 3.84
CA LEU A 242 6.22 5.80 5.06
C LEU A 242 5.23 5.10 5.98
N CYS A 243 5.60 3.92 6.49
CA CYS A 243 4.83 3.15 7.46
C CYS A 243 5.72 2.77 8.66
N PRO A 244 5.93 3.66 9.63
CA PRO A 244 6.57 3.29 10.88
C PRO A 244 5.62 2.39 11.67
N ARG A 245 6.05 1.18 11.98
CA ARG A 245 5.34 0.27 12.88
C ARG A 245 5.91 0.42 14.27
N SER A 246 5.05 0.57 15.28
CA SER A 246 5.40 0.47 16.68
C SER A 246 4.64 -0.69 17.30
N ILE A 247 5.29 -1.47 18.16
CA ILE A 247 4.65 -2.51 18.99
C ILE A 247 3.54 -1.89 19.86
N ARG A 248 3.65 -0.59 20.14
CA ARG A 248 2.68 0.17 20.95
C ARG A 248 1.59 0.87 20.12
N ASN A 249 1.50 0.58 18.81
CA ASN A 249 0.53 1.18 17.88
C ASN A 249 0.47 2.72 17.95
N ARG A 250 1.59 3.38 18.19
CA ARG A 250 1.68 4.84 18.17
C ARG A 250 2.73 5.25 17.16
N MET A 251 2.29 5.71 15.99
CA MET A 251 3.18 6.51 15.17
C MET A 251 3.56 7.75 16.00
N ALA A 252 4.84 7.94 16.27
CA ALA A 252 5.27 9.16 16.93
C ALA A 252 5.26 10.31 15.91
N ILE A 253 4.66 11.45 16.26
CA ILE A 253 4.72 12.69 15.45
C ILE A 253 6.16 12.99 15.00
N PRO A 254 7.21 12.80 15.86
CA PRO A 254 8.60 12.96 15.44
C PRO A 254 9.02 12.15 14.21
N GLU A 255 8.44 10.97 13.96
CA GLU A 255 8.78 10.16 12.79
C GLU A 255 8.26 10.78 11.50
N ALA A 256 7.04 11.33 11.53
CA ALA A 256 6.48 12.06 10.38
C ALA A 256 7.30 13.32 10.08
N ASP A 257 7.74 14.04 11.11
CA ASP A 257 8.58 15.24 10.96
C ASP A 257 9.96 14.91 10.39
N LEU A 258 10.59 13.82 10.87
CA LEU A 258 11.87 13.34 10.34
C LEU A 258 11.75 12.94 8.88
N PHE A 259 10.65 12.28 8.51
CA PHE A 259 10.39 11.92 7.12
C PHE A 259 10.11 13.14 6.25
N ALA A 260 9.34 14.11 6.74
CA ALA A 260 9.10 15.37 6.05
C ALA A 260 10.40 16.13 5.79
N LYS A 261 11.30 16.15 6.76
CA LYS A 261 12.64 16.74 6.60
C LYS A 261 13.44 15.98 5.53
N MET A 262 13.46 14.65 5.56
CA MET A 262 14.15 13.85 4.54
C MET A 262 13.62 14.14 3.13
N VAL A 263 12.29 14.24 2.97
CA VAL A 263 11.65 14.58 1.69
C VAL A 263 12.09 15.97 1.23
N SER A 264 12.11 16.96 2.14
CA SER A 264 12.58 18.31 1.83
C SER A 264 14.05 18.32 1.40
N ASP A 265 14.91 17.58 2.10
CA ASP A 265 16.33 17.49 1.77
C ASP A 265 16.54 16.87 0.38
N LEU A 266 15.82 15.78 0.05
CA LEU A 266 15.88 15.14 -1.26
C LEU A 266 15.40 16.06 -2.41
N ARG A 267 14.35 16.85 -2.19
CA ARG A 267 13.81 17.78 -3.20
C ARG A 267 14.69 19.00 -3.45
N ASN A 268 15.58 19.31 -2.53
CA ASN A 268 16.52 20.45 -2.63
C ASN A 268 17.87 20.07 -3.26
N GLU A 269 18.14 18.81 -3.52
CA GLU A 269 19.33 18.30 -4.23
C GLU A 269 19.21 18.38 -5.76
#